data_fc0970d0ee26e0cc26531a14987b400a
#
_entry.id   fc0970d0ee26e0cc26531a14987b400a
#
_cell.length_a   1.000
_cell.length_b   1.000
_cell.length_c   1.000
_cell.angle_alpha   90.00
_cell.angle_beta   90.00
_cell.angle_gamma   90.00
#
_symmetry.space_group_name_H-M   'P 1'
#
loop_
_entity.id
_entity.type
_entity.pdbx_description
1 polymer ?
#
loop_
_entity_poly.entity_id
_entity_poly.type
_entity_poly.pdbx_seq_one_letter_code
_entity_poly.pdbx_strand_id
1 'polypeptide(L)'
;MKKALLSVAMAAVISLSATAVSSTVVGAVSSNLATPKITKAESVDGGVKISWNKSNGAEKYRVYYKGSKGWTRMVDTTSTSYIDKDVSSGKNYTYTVRCINSSATKFTSGYDSKGKSVKYISTPKITKAESVDGGVKISWNKSNGAEKYRVYYKGSKGWTRMVDTTSTSYIDKDVSSGKNYTYTVRCINSSATKFTSGYDSKGKSVKYISAPAEHTHSWQKITKETQVKVVDKEAYTYEEPIYEKQKRAICNDCGADISDNLDHIFDEMKNNSSAKGSYSVKTVNVQVGTKTITVPEKSHYETKTKVVGRKCTVCGKVEYN
;
A
#
# COMPACT_ATOMS: atom_id res chain seq x y z
N MET A 1 -14.40 -16.01 -17.06
CA MET A 1 -14.57 -16.59 -18.42
C MET A 1 -13.61 -17.75 -18.55
N LYS A 2 -14.16 -18.96 -18.63
CA LYS A 2 -13.42 -20.23 -18.72
C LYS A 2 -12.93 -20.37 -20.17
N LYS A 3 -11.61 -20.58 -20.37
CA LYS A 3 -11.10 -21.01 -21.67
C LYS A 3 -10.79 -22.52 -21.60
N ALA A 4 -11.50 -23.25 -22.44
CA ALA A 4 -11.36 -24.67 -22.64
C ALA A 4 -10.06 -25.00 -23.38
N LEU A 5 -9.39 -26.07 -22.95
CA LEU A 5 -8.28 -26.69 -23.66
C LEU A 5 -8.85 -27.65 -24.71
N LEU A 6 -8.45 -27.45 -25.95
CA LEU A 6 -8.66 -28.41 -27.03
C LEU A 6 -7.36 -29.22 -27.22
N SER A 7 -7.41 -30.51 -26.97
CA SER A 7 -6.36 -31.45 -27.33
C SER A 7 -6.65 -32.02 -28.74
N VAL A 8 -5.69 -31.89 -29.66
CA VAL A 8 -5.72 -32.57 -30.93
C VAL A 8 -4.55 -33.56 -30.98
N ALA A 9 -4.88 -34.83 -31.00
CA ALA A 9 -3.98 -35.89 -31.37
C ALA A 9 -4.05 -36.12 -32.86
N MET A 10 -2.93 -36.07 -33.56
CA MET A 10 -2.85 -36.40 -34.96
C MET A 10 -1.75 -37.48 -35.18
N ALA A 11 -2.18 -38.67 -35.47
CA ALA A 11 -1.34 -39.76 -35.94
C ALA A 11 -1.19 -39.61 -37.46
N ALA A 12 0.03 -39.58 -37.95
CA ALA A 12 0.34 -39.69 -39.36
C ALA A 12 1.20 -40.92 -39.65
N VAL A 13 0.66 -41.83 -40.41
CA VAL A 13 1.34 -42.97 -41.03
C VAL A 13 2.01 -42.47 -42.29
N ILE A 14 3.31 -42.70 -42.47
CA ILE A 14 4.02 -42.48 -43.72
C ILE A 14 4.79 -43.72 -44.10
N SER A 15 4.46 -44.22 -45.30
CA SER A 15 5.06 -45.34 -46.00
C SER A 15 6.47 -45.06 -46.51
N LEU A 16 7.28 -46.11 -46.46
CA LEU A 16 8.68 -46.17 -46.84
C LEU A 16 8.85 -46.15 -48.39
N SER A 17 9.78 -45.30 -48.86
CA SER A 17 10.53 -45.57 -50.09
C SER A 17 12.02 -45.26 -49.84
N ALA A 18 12.85 -46.27 -50.06
CA ALA A 18 14.29 -46.22 -49.80
C ALA A 18 15.02 -45.54 -50.97
N THR A 19 15.77 -44.51 -50.70
CA THR A 19 16.95 -44.12 -51.47
C THR A 19 18.10 -43.84 -50.50
N ALA A 20 19.14 -44.67 -50.63
CA ALA A 20 20.34 -44.53 -49.84
C ALA A 20 21.10 -43.25 -50.20
N VAL A 21 21.04 -42.25 -49.34
CA VAL A 21 21.98 -41.16 -49.32
C VAL A 21 22.78 -41.31 -48.03
N SER A 22 24.07 -41.56 -48.14
CA SER A 22 25.02 -41.54 -47.01
C SER A 22 25.03 -40.12 -46.43
N SER A 23 24.14 -39.85 -45.53
CA SER A 23 24.22 -38.67 -44.66
C SER A 23 24.98 -39.10 -43.41
N THR A 24 26.15 -38.54 -43.21
CA THR A 24 26.77 -38.48 -41.93
C THR A 24 25.76 -37.94 -40.94
N VAL A 25 25.15 -38.86 -40.16
CA VAL A 25 24.34 -38.51 -39.02
C VAL A 25 25.29 -37.85 -38.02
N VAL A 26 25.41 -36.51 -38.12
CA VAL A 26 25.86 -35.76 -36.97
C VAL A 26 24.76 -36.00 -35.95
N GLY A 27 25.01 -37.02 -35.11
CA GLY A 27 24.16 -37.32 -33.97
C GLY A 27 23.87 -36.00 -33.23
N ALA A 28 22.62 -35.55 -33.27
CA ALA A 28 22.16 -34.54 -32.37
C ALA A 28 22.41 -35.05 -30.96
N VAL A 29 23.56 -34.74 -30.41
CA VAL A 29 23.84 -34.90 -29.00
C VAL A 29 22.73 -34.12 -28.32
N SER A 30 21.74 -34.85 -27.82
CA SER A 30 20.78 -34.29 -26.84
C SER A 30 21.63 -33.90 -25.64
N SER A 31 22.29 -32.75 -25.74
CA SER A 31 23.09 -32.20 -24.65
C SER A 31 22.10 -31.77 -23.57
N ASN A 32 21.88 -32.68 -22.63
CA ASN A 32 21.19 -32.33 -21.41
C ASN A 32 22.09 -31.32 -20.69
N LEU A 33 21.72 -30.05 -20.79
CA LEU A 33 22.47 -28.97 -20.15
C LEU A 33 22.52 -29.18 -18.64
N ALA A 34 23.54 -28.65 -18.00
CA ALA A 34 23.61 -28.65 -16.55
C ALA A 34 22.34 -28.01 -15.95
N THR A 35 21.75 -28.68 -14.98
CA THR A 35 20.57 -28.20 -14.28
C THR A 35 20.90 -26.88 -13.59
N PRO A 36 20.19 -25.77 -13.90
CA PRO A 36 20.40 -24.51 -13.19
C PRO A 36 19.98 -24.66 -11.74
N LYS A 37 20.82 -24.21 -10.82
CA LYS A 37 20.53 -24.19 -9.38
C LYS A 37 20.29 -22.78 -8.91
N ILE A 38 19.20 -22.55 -8.16
CA ILE A 38 18.95 -21.26 -7.52
C ILE A 38 19.99 -21.09 -6.40
N THR A 39 20.88 -20.15 -6.59
CA THR A 39 21.94 -19.81 -5.64
C THR A 39 21.40 -18.92 -4.52
N LYS A 40 20.48 -18.00 -4.85
CA LYS A 40 19.92 -17.05 -3.91
C LYS A 40 18.42 -16.90 -4.11
N ALA A 41 17.69 -16.86 -3.00
CA ALA A 41 16.29 -16.44 -2.92
C ALA A 41 16.15 -15.50 -1.73
N GLU A 42 15.72 -14.28 -1.98
CA GLU A 42 15.68 -13.23 -0.94
C GLU A 42 14.50 -12.30 -1.12
N SER A 43 14.00 -11.75 0.00
CA SER A 43 13.03 -10.67 -0.03
C SER A 43 13.70 -9.37 -0.48
N VAL A 44 13.14 -8.75 -1.50
CA VAL A 44 13.53 -7.42 -2.00
C VAL A 44 12.34 -6.47 -1.88
N ASP A 45 12.55 -5.19 -2.18
CA ASP A 45 11.41 -4.27 -2.27
C ASP A 45 10.49 -4.70 -3.43
N GLY A 46 9.23 -4.97 -3.09
CA GLY A 46 8.19 -5.37 -4.03
C GLY A 46 8.16 -6.85 -4.42
N GLY A 47 8.92 -7.75 -3.78
CA GLY A 47 8.84 -9.16 -4.11
C GLY A 47 9.94 -10.08 -3.59
N VAL A 48 9.99 -11.29 -4.15
CA VAL A 48 11.08 -12.25 -3.94
C VAL A 48 11.97 -12.27 -5.17
N LYS A 49 13.25 -11.91 -5.00
CA LYS A 49 14.25 -12.08 -6.04
C LYS A 49 14.90 -13.44 -5.91
N ILE A 50 14.83 -14.22 -6.99
CA ILE A 50 15.59 -15.46 -7.16
C ILE A 50 16.70 -15.26 -8.18
N SER A 51 17.85 -15.85 -7.93
CA SER A 51 19.00 -15.83 -8.84
C SER A 51 19.59 -17.23 -8.94
N TRP A 52 20.05 -17.61 -10.11
CA TRP A 52 20.61 -18.95 -10.38
C TRP A 52 21.87 -18.86 -11.21
N ASN A 53 22.64 -19.92 -11.18
CA ASN A 53 23.83 -20.06 -11.99
C ASN A 53 23.48 -20.21 -13.47
N LYS A 54 24.27 -19.59 -14.34
CA LYS A 54 24.15 -19.77 -15.78
C LYS A 54 24.50 -21.24 -16.13
N SER A 55 23.68 -21.86 -16.98
CA SER A 55 24.00 -23.14 -17.61
C SER A 55 24.56 -22.87 -19.00
N ASN A 56 25.78 -23.35 -19.29
CA ASN A 56 26.43 -23.15 -20.57
C ASN A 56 25.58 -23.75 -21.69
N GLY A 57 25.37 -23.01 -22.76
CA GLY A 57 24.50 -23.41 -23.87
C GLY A 57 23.00 -23.21 -23.63
N ALA A 58 22.60 -22.70 -22.47
CA ALA A 58 21.19 -22.39 -22.21
C ALA A 58 20.74 -21.16 -23.03
N GLU A 59 19.69 -21.32 -23.80
CA GLU A 59 19.08 -20.24 -24.58
C GLU A 59 18.10 -19.44 -23.73
N LYS A 60 17.26 -20.14 -22.95
CA LYS A 60 16.26 -19.56 -22.03
C LYS A 60 16.12 -20.41 -20.78
N TYR A 61 15.53 -19.83 -19.77
CA TYR A 61 15.15 -20.45 -18.52
C TYR A 61 13.65 -20.36 -18.31
N ARG A 62 13.06 -21.39 -17.73
CA ARG A 62 11.68 -21.39 -17.24
C ARG A 62 11.68 -21.48 -15.74
N VAL A 63 11.05 -20.51 -15.11
CA VAL A 63 10.93 -20.40 -13.66
C VAL A 63 9.60 -21.00 -13.20
N TYR A 64 9.64 -21.69 -12.08
CA TYR A 64 8.47 -22.30 -11.45
C TYR A 64 8.41 -21.93 -9.96
N TYR A 65 7.20 -21.83 -9.42
CA TYR A 65 6.98 -21.85 -7.99
C TYR A 65 6.24 -23.13 -7.59
N LYS A 66 6.43 -23.56 -6.33
CA LYS A 66 5.76 -24.74 -5.78
C LYS A 66 4.41 -24.36 -5.20
N GLY A 67 3.34 -24.66 -5.91
CA GLY A 67 1.96 -24.50 -5.45
C GLY A 67 1.44 -25.79 -4.78
N SER A 68 0.18 -25.79 -4.36
CA SER A 68 -0.49 -26.94 -3.73
C SER A 68 -0.59 -28.16 -4.66
N LYS A 69 -0.68 -27.94 -5.97
CA LYS A 69 -0.79 -28.98 -7.00
C LYS A 69 0.57 -29.32 -7.65
N GLY A 70 1.69 -28.88 -7.07
CA GLY A 70 3.02 -29.10 -7.62
C GLY A 70 3.65 -27.83 -8.22
N TRP A 71 4.58 -28.02 -9.18
CA TRP A 71 5.30 -26.94 -9.80
C TRP A 71 4.44 -26.20 -10.85
N THR A 72 4.24 -24.93 -10.63
CA THR A 72 3.48 -24.04 -11.54
C THR A 72 4.44 -23.12 -12.27
N ARG A 73 4.31 -23.05 -13.60
CA ARG A 73 5.10 -22.13 -14.45
C ARG A 73 4.77 -20.67 -14.12
N MET A 74 5.82 -19.87 -14.06
CA MET A 74 5.74 -18.43 -13.85
C MET A 74 6.12 -17.66 -15.12
N VAL A 75 7.38 -17.78 -15.53
CA VAL A 75 7.94 -16.97 -16.61
C VAL A 75 9.00 -17.75 -17.39
N ASP A 76 9.18 -17.41 -18.66
CA ASP A 76 10.33 -17.77 -19.49
C ASP A 76 11.22 -16.53 -19.65
N THR A 77 12.53 -16.66 -19.43
CA THR A 77 13.48 -15.54 -19.45
C THR A 77 14.84 -15.95 -19.96
N THR A 78 15.60 -15.03 -20.52
CA THR A 78 17.01 -15.19 -20.84
C THR A 78 17.92 -14.76 -19.69
N SER A 79 17.36 -14.06 -18.70
CA SER A 79 18.07 -13.63 -17.49
C SER A 79 18.37 -14.81 -16.57
N THR A 80 19.36 -14.66 -15.71
CA THR A 80 19.67 -15.58 -14.61
C THR A 80 19.07 -15.14 -13.28
N SER A 81 18.12 -14.23 -13.31
CA SER A 81 17.34 -13.83 -12.15
C SER A 81 15.91 -13.43 -12.52
N TYR A 82 15.03 -13.50 -11.55
CA TYR A 82 13.61 -13.10 -11.67
C TYR A 82 13.12 -12.55 -10.32
N ILE A 83 12.18 -11.61 -10.38
CA ILE A 83 11.48 -11.09 -9.20
C ILE A 83 10.01 -11.51 -9.27
N ASP A 84 9.60 -12.36 -8.34
CA ASP A 84 8.21 -12.70 -8.11
C ASP A 84 7.56 -11.59 -7.30
N LYS A 85 6.59 -10.91 -7.90
CA LYS A 85 5.83 -9.80 -7.28
C LYS A 85 4.51 -10.27 -6.66
N ASP A 86 4.06 -11.48 -7.00
CA ASP A 86 2.78 -12.03 -6.57
C ASP A 86 2.91 -12.79 -5.24
N VAL A 87 3.58 -12.16 -4.27
CA VAL A 87 3.91 -12.73 -2.98
C VAL A 87 3.29 -11.93 -1.82
N SER A 88 2.90 -12.64 -0.76
CA SER A 88 2.34 -12.06 0.46
C SER A 88 3.32 -12.18 1.62
N SER A 89 3.49 -11.10 2.39
CA SER A 89 4.41 -11.08 3.53
C SER A 89 4.06 -12.10 4.60
N GLY A 90 5.08 -12.75 5.15
CA GLY A 90 4.97 -13.79 6.18
C GLY A 90 4.83 -15.20 5.63
N LYS A 91 4.64 -15.38 4.31
CA LYS A 91 4.49 -16.70 3.68
C LYS A 91 5.80 -17.25 3.13
N ASN A 92 5.88 -18.58 3.06
CA ASN A 92 7.00 -19.31 2.46
C ASN A 92 6.72 -19.58 0.99
N TYR A 93 7.75 -19.42 0.15
CA TYR A 93 7.71 -19.69 -1.28
C TYR A 93 8.90 -20.56 -1.65
N THR A 94 8.70 -21.50 -2.57
CA THR A 94 9.74 -22.40 -3.05
C THR A 94 9.79 -22.33 -4.58
N TYR A 95 10.96 -22.15 -5.12
CA TYR A 95 11.17 -21.96 -6.56
C TYR A 95 12.13 -22.99 -7.12
N THR A 96 11.98 -23.28 -8.42
CA THR A 96 12.94 -24.02 -9.22
C THR A 96 13.05 -23.42 -10.61
N VAL A 97 14.11 -23.76 -11.30
CA VAL A 97 14.40 -23.27 -12.66
C VAL A 97 14.84 -24.43 -13.54
N ARG A 98 14.52 -24.34 -14.83
CA ARG A 98 14.89 -25.31 -15.85
C ARG A 98 15.29 -24.60 -17.13
N CYS A 99 16.28 -25.15 -17.85
CA CYS A 99 16.62 -24.67 -19.19
C CYS A 99 15.56 -25.11 -20.20
N ILE A 100 15.27 -24.26 -21.16
CA ILE A 100 14.42 -24.49 -22.30
C ILE A 100 15.09 -23.98 -23.58
N ASN A 101 14.66 -24.49 -24.74
CA ASN A 101 15.09 -23.96 -26.04
C ASN A 101 14.50 -22.58 -26.33
N SER A 102 14.99 -21.90 -27.34
CA SER A 102 14.55 -20.54 -27.72
C SER A 102 13.05 -20.42 -28.02
N SER A 103 12.46 -21.43 -28.64
CA SER A 103 11.02 -21.50 -28.92
C SER A 103 10.16 -21.89 -27.72
N ALA A 104 10.76 -22.18 -26.57
CA ALA A 104 10.11 -22.59 -25.33
C ALA A 104 9.24 -23.88 -25.43
N THR A 105 9.53 -24.72 -26.42
CA THR A 105 8.78 -25.97 -26.71
C THR A 105 9.41 -27.21 -26.10
N LYS A 106 10.73 -27.16 -25.80
CA LYS A 106 11.46 -28.30 -25.25
C LYS A 106 12.28 -27.92 -24.02
N PHE A 107 12.36 -28.84 -23.07
CA PHE A 107 13.30 -28.74 -21.94
C PHE A 107 14.67 -29.22 -22.39
N THR A 108 15.70 -28.44 -22.06
CA THR A 108 17.09 -28.74 -22.39
C THR A 108 17.94 -29.07 -21.16
N SER A 109 17.32 -29.07 -19.97
CA SER A 109 17.95 -29.53 -18.70
C SER A 109 16.96 -30.25 -17.79
N GLY A 110 17.46 -30.90 -16.75
CA GLY A 110 16.71 -31.23 -15.56
C GLY A 110 16.29 -29.99 -14.74
N TYR A 111 15.75 -30.23 -13.55
CA TYR A 111 15.43 -29.19 -12.57
C TYR A 111 15.70 -29.70 -11.15
N ASP A 112 15.94 -28.77 -10.22
CA ASP A 112 16.04 -29.11 -8.80
C ASP A 112 14.65 -29.39 -8.22
N SER A 113 14.35 -30.68 -7.95
CA SER A 113 13.04 -31.13 -7.42
C SER A 113 12.78 -30.66 -5.99
N LYS A 114 13.82 -30.34 -5.19
CA LYS A 114 13.67 -29.74 -3.86
C LYS A 114 13.36 -28.24 -3.96
N GLY A 115 13.98 -27.56 -4.92
CA GLY A 115 13.90 -26.13 -5.10
C GLY A 115 14.60 -25.35 -3.99
N LYS A 116 14.45 -24.04 -4.04
CA LYS A 116 14.97 -23.09 -3.03
C LYS A 116 13.83 -22.38 -2.36
N SER A 117 13.74 -22.49 -1.05
CA SER A 117 12.69 -21.87 -0.25
C SER A 117 13.16 -20.56 0.36
N VAL A 118 12.21 -19.63 0.51
CA VAL A 118 12.40 -18.33 1.18
C VAL A 118 11.08 -17.91 1.83
N LYS A 119 11.16 -17.37 3.05
CA LYS A 119 10.04 -16.66 3.67
C LYS A 119 10.05 -15.23 3.17
N TYR A 120 8.99 -14.80 2.49
CA TYR A 120 8.89 -13.42 2.04
C TYR A 120 8.48 -12.51 3.20
N ILE A 121 9.25 -11.46 3.40
CA ILE A 121 8.92 -10.37 4.33
C ILE A 121 8.91 -9.07 3.52
N SER A 122 7.77 -8.40 3.51
CA SER A 122 7.63 -7.13 2.79
C SER A 122 8.56 -6.06 3.35
N THR A 123 9.04 -5.18 2.50
CA THR A 123 9.81 -4.00 2.91
C THR A 123 8.96 -3.11 3.80
N PRO A 124 9.42 -2.79 5.04
CA PRO A 124 8.75 -1.79 5.85
C PRO A 124 8.88 -0.42 5.19
N LYS A 125 7.78 0.34 5.12
CA LYS A 125 7.77 1.71 4.59
C LYS A 125 7.52 2.68 5.72
N ILE A 126 8.36 3.71 5.83
CA ILE A 126 8.13 4.80 6.79
C ILE A 126 6.91 5.57 6.33
N THR A 127 5.86 5.52 7.12
CA THR A 127 4.58 6.19 6.86
C THR A 127 4.63 7.65 7.32
N LYS A 128 5.28 7.89 8.47
CA LYS A 128 5.39 9.22 9.08
C LYS A 128 6.80 9.48 9.57
N ALA A 129 7.28 10.71 9.34
CA ALA A 129 8.48 11.26 9.95
C ALA A 129 8.17 12.71 10.34
N GLU A 130 8.30 13.04 11.60
CA GLU A 130 7.88 14.33 12.15
C GLU A 130 8.82 14.79 13.25
N SER A 131 8.92 16.12 13.41
CA SER A 131 9.56 16.72 14.58
C SER A 131 8.66 16.51 15.80
N VAL A 132 9.24 16.03 16.86
CA VAL A 132 8.60 15.93 18.19
C VAL A 132 9.49 16.62 19.21
N ASP A 133 8.99 16.78 20.42
CA ASP A 133 9.84 17.28 21.51
C ASP A 133 11.03 16.32 21.72
N GLY A 134 12.22 16.89 21.70
CA GLY A 134 13.48 16.16 21.87
C GLY A 134 13.91 15.29 20.71
N GLY A 135 13.33 15.42 19.47
CA GLY A 135 13.84 14.64 18.35
C GLY A 135 12.96 14.53 17.10
N VAL A 136 13.32 13.57 16.26
CA VAL A 136 12.52 13.16 15.10
C VAL A 136 11.89 11.80 15.37
N LYS A 137 10.57 11.74 15.38
CA LYS A 137 9.82 10.48 15.45
C LYS A 137 9.56 9.96 14.05
N ILE A 138 9.99 8.74 13.80
CA ILE A 138 9.65 7.98 12.59
C ILE A 138 8.74 6.82 12.94
N SER A 139 7.76 6.55 12.09
CA SER A 139 6.83 5.42 12.23
C SER A 139 6.69 4.72 10.90
N TRP A 140 6.56 3.39 10.92
CA TRP A 140 6.45 2.57 9.71
C TRP A 140 5.39 1.50 9.85
N ASN A 141 4.97 0.97 8.70
CA ASN A 141 4.01 -0.12 8.67
C ASN A 141 4.65 -1.43 9.15
N LYS A 142 3.89 -2.23 9.88
CA LYS A 142 4.30 -3.58 10.27
C LYS A 142 4.45 -4.46 9.03
N SER A 143 5.60 -5.14 8.91
CA SER A 143 5.81 -6.21 7.91
C SER A 143 5.42 -7.54 8.52
N ASN A 144 4.46 -8.23 7.92
CA ASN A 144 3.95 -9.49 8.45
C ASN A 144 5.05 -10.55 8.47
N GLY A 145 5.24 -11.22 9.60
CA GLY A 145 6.31 -12.19 9.80
C GLY A 145 7.69 -11.61 10.10
N ALA A 146 7.83 -10.27 10.23
CA ALA A 146 9.05 -9.63 10.70
C ALA A 146 9.27 -9.92 12.19
N GLU A 147 10.52 -10.21 12.55
CA GLU A 147 10.93 -10.47 13.94
C GLU A 147 11.44 -9.19 14.60
N LYS A 148 12.28 -8.44 13.91
CA LYS A 148 12.85 -7.15 14.33
C LYS A 148 13.03 -6.22 13.14
N TYR A 149 13.23 -4.95 13.44
CA TYR A 149 13.52 -3.89 12.49
C TYR A 149 14.87 -3.27 12.81
N ARG A 150 15.60 -2.87 11.78
CA ARG A 150 16.80 -2.05 11.87
C ARG A 150 16.55 -0.73 11.20
N VAL A 151 16.75 0.34 11.95
CA VAL A 151 16.58 1.72 11.51
C VAL A 151 17.93 2.26 11.04
N TYR A 152 17.90 3.05 9.99
CA TYR A 152 19.05 3.74 9.41
C TYR A 152 18.71 5.21 9.17
N TYR A 153 19.72 6.06 9.32
CA TYR A 153 19.70 7.40 8.76
C TYR A 153 20.68 7.52 7.58
N LYS A 154 20.43 8.47 6.68
CA LYS A 154 21.28 8.73 5.52
C LYS A 154 22.34 9.78 5.88
N GLY A 155 23.56 9.35 6.11
CA GLY A 155 24.71 10.21 6.31
C GLY A 155 25.44 10.51 4.98
N SER A 156 26.54 11.26 5.07
CA SER A 156 27.39 11.60 3.89
C SER A 156 28.02 10.38 3.21
N LYS A 157 28.28 9.33 3.95
CA LYS A 157 28.86 8.05 3.45
C LYS A 157 27.79 7.00 3.14
N GLY A 158 26.50 7.36 3.11
CA GLY A 158 25.39 6.45 2.87
C GLY A 158 24.56 6.12 4.11
N TRP A 159 23.93 4.94 4.11
CA TRP A 159 23.05 4.52 5.21
C TRP A 159 23.84 4.06 6.43
N THR A 160 23.64 4.73 7.55
CA THR A 160 24.27 4.42 8.85
C THR A 160 23.22 3.79 9.77
N ARG A 161 23.59 2.66 10.39
CA ARG A 161 22.75 1.97 11.37
C ARG A 161 22.56 2.84 12.62
N MET A 162 21.36 2.87 13.14
CA MET A 162 20.98 3.53 14.38
C MET A 162 20.63 2.51 15.47
N VAL A 163 19.53 1.80 15.30
CA VAL A 163 18.97 0.94 16.33
C VAL A 163 18.32 -0.31 15.71
N ASP A 164 18.28 -1.39 16.51
CA ASP A 164 17.47 -2.58 16.26
C ASP A 164 16.32 -2.60 17.26
N THR A 165 15.08 -2.77 16.78
CA THR A 165 13.86 -2.69 17.59
C THR A 165 12.79 -3.66 17.14
N THR A 166 11.90 -4.06 18.02
CA THR A 166 10.65 -4.76 17.72
C THR A 166 9.47 -3.81 17.51
N SER A 167 9.63 -2.55 17.90
CA SER A 167 8.64 -1.49 17.69
C SER A 167 8.49 -1.13 16.20
N THR A 168 7.38 -0.52 15.84
CA THR A 168 7.15 0.09 14.52
C THR A 168 7.34 1.61 14.54
N SER A 169 8.01 2.14 15.56
CA SER A 169 8.41 3.53 15.64
C SER A 169 9.73 3.69 16.39
N TYR A 170 10.40 4.81 16.16
CA TYR A 170 11.64 5.20 16.83
C TYR A 170 11.73 6.72 16.89
N ILE A 171 12.36 7.24 17.95
CA ILE A 171 12.67 8.68 18.09
C ILE A 171 14.19 8.83 18.00
N ASP A 172 14.64 9.52 16.99
CA ASP A 172 16.03 9.96 16.85
C ASP A 172 16.23 11.24 17.66
N LYS A 173 17.03 11.15 18.71
CA LYS A 173 17.35 12.27 19.60
C LYS A 173 18.62 13.01 19.18
N ASP A 174 19.44 12.41 18.32
CA ASP A 174 20.72 12.95 17.86
C ASP A 174 20.56 13.86 16.66
N VAL A 175 19.60 14.77 16.74
CA VAL A 175 19.24 15.70 15.66
C VAL A 175 19.42 17.17 16.07
N SER A 176 19.79 18.01 15.10
CA SER A 176 19.93 19.45 15.30
C SER A 176 18.86 20.21 14.55
N SER A 177 18.28 21.23 15.17
CA SER A 177 17.23 22.06 14.57
C SER A 177 17.67 22.71 13.27
N GLY A 178 16.75 22.78 12.32
CA GLY A 178 16.96 23.37 10.98
C GLY A 178 17.54 22.39 9.95
N LYS A 179 18.02 21.21 10.35
CA LYS A 179 18.64 20.23 9.45
C LYS A 179 17.62 19.23 8.90
N ASN A 180 17.90 18.70 7.71
CA ASN A 180 17.14 17.63 7.08
C ASN A 180 17.75 16.28 7.41
N TYR A 181 16.89 15.33 7.73
CA TYR A 181 17.25 13.94 8.02
C TYR A 181 16.43 13.00 7.12
N THR A 182 17.06 11.93 6.65
CA THR A 182 16.40 10.92 5.83
C THR A 182 16.61 9.56 6.46
N TYR A 183 15.53 8.82 6.62
CA TYR A 183 15.53 7.53 7.30
C TYR A 183 15.02 6.42 6.40
N THR A 184 15.49 5.21 6.67
CA THR A 184 14.93 3.98 6.11
C THR A 184 14.91 2.89 7.18
N VAL A 185 14.11 1.85 6.93
CA VAL A 185 13.95 0.72 7.85
C VAL A 185 14.05 -0.57 7.06
N ARG A 186 14.61 -1.59 7.67
CA ARG A 186 14.73 -2.93 7.12
C ARG A 186 14.39 -3.99 8.17
N CYS A 187 13.74 -5.08 7.77
CA CYS A 187 13.54 -6.22 8.65
C CYS A 187 14.81 -7.04 8.80
N ILE A 188 15.03 -7.53 10.01
CA ILE A 188 16.13 -8.43 10.36
C ILE A 188 15.59 -9.63 11.16
N ASN A 189 16.37 -10.69 11.22
CA ASN A 189 16.06 -11.83 12.08
C ASN A 189 16.26 -11.48 13.58
N SER A 190 15.78 -12.33 14.48
CA SER A 190 15.82 -12.13 15.95
C SER A 190 17.25 -11.93 16.48
N SER A 191 18.23 -12.65 15.94
CA SER A 191 19.64 -12.53 16.30
C SER A 191 20.34 -11.31 15.65
N ALA A 192 19.65 -10.53 14.85
CA ALA A 192 20.17 -9.34 14.14
C ALA A 192 21.36 -9.58 13.21
N THR A 193 21.54 -10.83 12.76
CA THR A 193 22.67 -11.26 11.90
C THR A 193 22.34 -11.24 10.42
N LYS A 194 21.03 -11.28 10.05
CA LYS A 194 20.58 -11.35 8.64
C LYS A 194 19.46 -10.38 8.36
N PHE A 195 19.48 -9.80 7.17
CA PHE A 195 18.34 -9.08 6.62
C PHE A 195 17.29 -10.05 6.12
N THR A 196 16.03 -9.81 6.47
CA THR A 196 14.89 -10.63 6.06
C THR A 196 13.95 -9.93 5.09
N SER A 197 14.15 -8.63 4.83
CA SER A 197 13.41 -7.86 3.84
C SER A 197 14.34 -7.02 2.95
N GLY A 198 13.78 -6.44 1.89
CA GLY A 198 14.35 -5.28 1.21
C GLY A 198 14.33 -4.03 2.11
N TYR A 199 14.68 -2.89 1.53
CA TYR A 199 14.57 -1.58 2.18
C TYR A 199 14.19 -0.53 1.14
N ASP A 200 13.57 0.57 1.59
CA ASP A 200 13.31 1.72 0.74
C ASP A 200 14.60 2.52 0.53
N SER A 201 15.17 2.43 -0.66
CA SER A 201 16.45 3.10 -1.00
C SER A 201 16.33 4.63 -1.06
N LYS A 202 15.11 5.16 -1.27
CA LYS A 202 14.84 6.61 -1.23
C LYS A 202 14.76 7.11 0.21
N GLY A 203 14.14 6.33 1.09
CA GLY A 203 13.86 6.69 2.46
C GLY A 203 12.78 7.77 2.59
N LYS A 204 12.56 8.22 3.82
CA LYS A 204 11.65 9.31 4.17
C LYS A 204 12.41 10.45 4.78
N SER A 205 12.29 11.65 4.21
CA SER A 205 12.97 12.85 4.70
C SER A 205 12.05 13.70 5.56
N VAL A 206 12.65 14.38 6.52
CA VAL A 206 12.01 15.35 7.42
C VAL A 206 13.01 16.43 7.79
N LYS A 207 12.56 17.67 7.88
CA LYS A 207 13.33 18.77 8.48
C LYS A 207 13.01 18.79 9.97
N TYR A 208 14.04 18.63 10.82
CA TYR A 208 13.83 18.74 12.25
C TYR A 208 13.77 20.22 12.66
N ILE A 209 12.74 20.55 13.39
CA ILE A 209 12.56 21.85 14.05
C ILE A 209 12.38 21.55 15.54
N SER A 210 13.34 21.93 16.36
CA SER A 210 13.20 21.82 17.81
C SER A 210 12.02 22.64 18.30
N ALA A 211 11.32 22.14 19.29
CA ALA A 211 10.43 22.99 20.06
C ALA A 211 11.21 24.21 20.56
N PRO A 212 10.61 25.38 20.63
CA PRO A 212 11.24 26.49 21.32
C PRO A 212 11.69 26.05 22.72
N ALA A 213 12.88 26.47 23.15
CA ALA A 213 13.36 26.16 24.48
C ALA A 213 12.27 26.49 25.53
N GLU A 214 12.09 25.58 26.48
CA GLU A 214 11.19 25.86 27.60
C GLU A 214 11.63 27.16 28.25
N HIS A 215 10.74 28.12 28.32
CA HIS A 215 10.93 29.40 28.99
C HIS A 215 9.64 29.73 29.74
N THR A 216 9.78 30.49 30.78
CA THR A 216 8.60 31.10 31.41
C THR A 216 7.96 32.04 30.42
N HIS A 217 6.74 31.72 30.02
CA HIS A 217 6.04 32.52 29.01
C HIS A 217 5.74 33.92 29.54
N SER A 218 6.30 34.92 28.88
CA SER A 218 5.90 36.33 29.07
C SER A 218 4.78 36.63 28.09
N TRP A 219 3.57 36.72 28.61
CA TRP A 219 2.37 36.80 27.80
C TRP A 219 1.96 38.28 27.53
N GLN A 220 1.79 38.63 26.27
CA GLN A 220 1.13 39.85 25.82
C GLN A 220 -0.29 39.52 25.36
N LYS A 221 -1.26 40.30 25.84
CA LYS A 221 -2.65 40.15 25.42
C LYS A 221 -2.80 40.45 23.92
N ILE A 222 -3.51 39.59 23.22
CA ILE A 222 -3.97 39.85 21.85
C ILE A 222 -5.38 40.38 21.97
N THR A 223 -5.58 41.60 21.53
CA THR A 223 -6.89 42.23 21.49
C THR A 223 -7.36 42.28 20.04
N LYS A 224 -8.62 41.99 19.84
CA LYS A 224 -9.30 42.19 18.56
C LYS A 224 -10.37 43.23 18.77
N GLU A 225 -10.31 44.28 17.99
CA GLU A 225 -11.41 45.22 17.85
C GLU A 225 -12.43 44.58 16.91
N THR A 226 -13.62 44.46 17.39
CA THR A 226 -14.76 44.01 16.59
C THR A 226 -15.80 45.12 16.65
N GLN A 227 -16.28 45.49 15.51
CA GLN A 227 -17.49 46.29 15.44
C GLN A 227 -18.64 45.35 15.82
N VAL A 228 -19.21 45.58 16.98
CA VAL A 228 -20.40 44.89 17.40
C VAL A 228 -21.59 45.71 17.02
N LYS A 229 -22.41 45.11 16.20
CA LYS A 229 -23.68 45.70 15.83
C LYS A 229 -24.56 45.70 17.06
N VAL A 230 -24.97 46.90 17.50
CA VAL A 230 -25.96 47.04 18.55
C VAL A 230 -27.31 47.17 17.86
N VAL A 231 -28.18 46.26 18.18
CA VAL A 231 -29.51 46.17 17.58
C VAL A 231 -30.44 47.07 18.35
N ASP A 232 -30.90 48.12 17.71
CA ASP A 232 -31.87 49.11 18.29
C ASP A 232 -33.32 48.58 18.19
N LYS A 233 -33.57 47.73 17.24
CA LYS A 233 -34.82 46.98 17.08
C LYS A 233 -34.47 45.55 16.65
N GLU A 234 -35.18 44.61 17.22
CA GLU A 234 -34.95 43.18 16.95
C GLU A 234 -35.07 42.88 15.46
N ALA A 235 -33.95 42.58 14.87
CA ALA A 235 -33.92 41.85 13.62
C ALA A 235 -33.63 40.38 13.91
N TYR A 236 -34.27 39.53 13.22
CA TYR A 236 -33.99 38.11 13.35
C TYR A 236 -33.81 37.48 11.97
N THR A 237 -32.96 36.51 11.94
CA THR A 237 -32.84 35.63 10.79
C THR A 237 -33.50 34.31 11.15
N TYR A 238 -34.23 33.77 10.22
CA TYR A 238 -34.68 32.40 10.33
C TYR A 238 -34.33 31.67 9.06
N GLU A 239 -34.15 30.38 9.20
CA GLU A 239 -33.87 29.53 8.06
C GLU A 239 -35.16 28.91 7.54
N GLU A 240 -35.45 29.15 6.27
CA GLU A 240 -36.52 28.52 5.55
C GLU A 240 -35.97 27.33 4.78
N PRO A 241 -36.44 26.11 5.03
CA PRO A 241 -35.97 24.94 4.31
C PRO A 241 -36.31 25.03 2.83
N ILE A 242 -35.32 24.73 2.00
CA ILE A 242 -35.51 24.60 0.55
C ILE A 242 -35.81 23.14 0.26
N TYR A 243 -36.93 22.90 -0.39
CA TYR A 243 -37.34 21.58 -0.79
C TYR A 243 -37.30 21.43 -2.31
N GLU A 244 -36.72 20.35 -2.76
CA GLU A 244 -36.79 19.91 -4.15
C GLU A 244 -37.58 18.63 -4.26
N LYS A 245 -38.32 18.52 -5.35
CA LYS A 245 -39.03 17.29 -5.69
C LYS A 245 -38.06 16.26 -6.24
N GLN A 246 -37.77 15.24 -5.48
CA GLN A 246 -36.89 14.15 -5.89
C GLN A 246 -37.67 12.83 -5.99
N LYS A 247 -37.32 12.02 -6.97
CA LYS A 247 -37.81 10.65 -7.03
C LYS A 247 -36.99 9.80 -6.07
N ARG A 248 -37.66 9.22 -5.08
CA ARG A 248 -37.03 8.38 -4.05
C ARG A 248 -37.62 6.99 -4.07
N ALA A 249 -36.81 5.99 -3.87
CA ALA A 249 -37.26 4.62 -3.69
C ALA A 249 -37.72 4.43 -2.24
N ILE A 250 -38.97 4.13 -2.05
CA ILE A 250 -39.59 3.96 -0.73
C ILE A 250 -39.94 2.50 -0.55
N CYS A 251 -39.47 1.89 0.53
CA CYS A 251 -39.87 0.55 0.91
C CYS A 251 -41.36 0.48 1.13
N ASN A 252 -42.03 -0.47 0.50
CA ASN A 252 -43.48 -0.60 0.62
C ASN A 252 -43.92 -1.24 1.94
N ASP A 253 -43.04 -1.94 2.62
CA ASP A 253 -43.33 -2.65 3.85
C ASP A 253 -43.21 -1.74 5.09
N CYS A 254 -42.15 -0.95 5.20
CA CYS A 254 -41.92 -0.08 6.37
C CYS A 254 -41.97 1.43 6.07
N GLY A 255 -42.01 1.84 4.81
CA GLY A 255 -42.04 3.27 4.42
C GLY A 255 -40.72 4.00 4.45
N ALA A 256 -39.62 3.31 4.71
CA ALA A 256 -38.28 3.93 4.73
C ALA A 256 -37.83 4.38 3.33
N ASP A 257 -37.09 5.49 3.26
CA ASP A 257 -36.37 5.91 2.06
C ASP A 257 -35.13 5.03 1.90
N ILE A 258 -35.08 4.28 0.81
CA ILE A 258 -34.03 3.31 0.51
C ILE A 258 -33.23 3.68 -0.74
N SER A 259 -33.30 4.93 -1.18
CA SER A 259 -32.66 5.39 -2.42
C SER A 259 -31.15 5.16 -2.43
N ASP A 260 -30.52 5.21 -1.27
CA ASP A 260 -29.08 5.00 -1.10
C ASP A 260 -28.73 3.61 -0.51
N ASN A 261 -29.73 2.79 -0.18
CA ASN A 261 -29.54 1.45 0.40
C ASN A 261 -30.66 0.50 -0.01
N LEU A 262 -30.57 -0.07 -1.20
CA LEU A 262 -31.55 -1.04 -1.69
C LEU A 262 -31.46 -2.40 -0.97
N ASP A 263 -30.39 -2.69 -0.27
CA ASP A 263 -30.21 -3.94 0.51
C ASP A 263 -31.18 -4.00 1.69
N HIS A 264 -31.70 -2.84 2.12
CA HIS A 264 -32.76 -2.74 3.14
C HIS A 264 -33.97 -3.65 2.85
N ILE A 265 -34.31 -3.84 1.57
CA ILE A 265 -35.41 -4.72 1.16
C ILE A 265 -35.14 -6.17 1.57
N PHE A 266 -33.91 -6.63 1.40
CA PHE A 266 -33.50 -7.99 1.79
C PHE A 266 -33.46 -8.16 3.31
N ASP A 267 -33.06 -7.10 4.03
CA ASP A 267 -33.05 -7.11 5.49
C ASP A 267 -34.49 -7.12 6.06
N GLU A 268 -35.40 -6.37 5.46
CA GLU A 268 -36.81 -6.40 5.83
C GLU A 268 -37.42 -7.79 5.59
N MET A 269 -37.19 -8.41 4.43
CA MET A 269 -37.65 -9.76 4.13
C MET A 269 -37.11 -10.81 5.09
N LYS A 270 -35.85 -10.63 5.55
CA LYS A 270 -35.20 -11.53 6.48
C LYS A 270 -35.73 -11.42 7.90
N ASN A 271 -36.10 -10.21 8.33
CA ASN A 271 -36.50 -9.90 9.69
C ASN A 271 -38.04 -9.88 9.89
N ASN A 272 -38.81 -9.79 8.81
CA ASN A 272 -40.25 -9.72 8.82
C ASN A 272 -40.84 -10.68 7.77
N SER A 273 -41.34 -11.82 8.22
CA SER A 273 -41.90 -12.88 7.33
C SER A 273 -43.10 -12.43 6.50
N SER A 274 -43.69 -11.29 6.81
CA SER A 274 -44.81 -10.68 6.06
C SER A 274 -44.37 -9.63 5.05
N ALA A 275 -43.07 -9.25 5.03
CA ALA A 275 -42.55 -8.26 4.11
C ALA A 275 -42.51 -8.83 2.68
N LYS A 276 -42.96 -8.03 1.72
CA LYS A 276 -43.02 -8.44 0.30
C LYS A 276 -41.74 -8.09 -0.47
N GLY A 277 -40.79 -7.40 0.17
CA GLY A 277 -39.49 -7.04 -0.43
C GLY A 277 -39.64 -6.17 -1.66
N SER A 278 -40.59 -5.23 -1.66
CA SER A 278 -40.82 -4.36 -2.81
C SER A 278 -40.68 -2.88 -2.45
N TYR A 279 -40.43 -2.08 -3.47
CA TYR A 279 -40.38 -0.63 -3.33
C TYR A 279 -41.25 0.07 -4.39
N SER A 280 -41.60 1.30 -4.11
CA SER A 280 -42.25 2.19 -5.06
C SER A 280 -41.42 3.47 -5.22
N VAL A 281 -41.30 3.97 -6.44
CA VAL A 281 -40.69 5.26 -6.68
C VAL A 281 -41.73 6.36 -6.49
N LYS A 282 -41.53 7.15 -5.45
CA LYS A 282 -42.41 8.28 -5.13
C LYS A 282 -41.66 9.59 -5.35
N THR A 283 -42.41 10.61 -5.78
CA THR A 283 -41.88 11.98 -5.78
C THR A 283 -42.14 12.56 -4.40
N VAL A 284 -41.07 12.79 -3.66
CA VAL A 284 -41.09 13.38 -2.33
C VAL A 284 -40.38 14.72 -2.30
N ASN A 285 -40.80 15.58 -1.40
CA ASN A 285 -40.05 16.82 -1.15
C ASN A 285 -38.86 16.47 -0.23
N VAL A 286 -37.65 16.57 -0.76
CA VAL A 286 -36.42 16.37 0.01
C VAL A 286 -35.85 17.72 0.34
N GLN A 287 -35.54 17.93 1.60
CA GLN A 287 -34.85 19.15 2.01
C GLN A 287 -33.42 19.09 1.45
N VAL A 288 -33.10 19.99 0.53
CA VAL A 288 -31.80 20.07 -0.13
C VAL A 288 -30.91 21.18 0.44
N GLY A 289 -31.45 21.98 1.30
CA GLY A 289 -30.74 23.06 1.96
C GLY A 289 -31.67 23.93 2.78
N THR A 290 -31.14 25.05 3.25
CA THR A 290 -31.88 26.11 3.91
C THR A 290 -31.57 27.44 3.24
N LYS A 291 -32.56 28.33 3.22
CA LYS A 291 -32.43 29.70 2.79
C LYS A 291 -32.57 30.58 4.00
N THR A 292 -31.55 31.34 4.27
CA THR A 292 -31.59 32.32 5.35
C THR A 292 -32.41 33.53 4.92
N ILE A 293 -33.46 33.85 5.66
CA ILE A 293 -34.27 35.07 5.51
C ILE A 293 -33.87 36.04 6.61
N THR A 294 -33.36 37.18 6.18
CA THR A 294 -32.98 38.24 7.10
C THR A 294 -34.06 39.32 7.12
N VAL A 295 -34.59 39.58 8.29
CA VAL A 295 -35.49 40.71 8.52
C VAL A 295 -34.64 41.92 8.85
N PRO A 296 -34.68 42.99 8.06
CA PRO A 296 -33.85 44.17 8.28
C PRO A 296 -34.14 44.81 9.62
N GLU A 297 -33.09 45.22 10.29
CA GLU A 297 -33.10 45.90 11.58
C GLU A 297 -32.61 47.33 11.48
N LYS A 298 -32.95 48.15 12.46
CA LYS A 298 -32.22 49.41 12.73
C LYS A 298 -31.12 49.08 13.74
N SER A 299 -29.91 49.34 13.35
CA SER A 299 -28.75 49.07 14.19
C SER A 299 -27.65 50.06 13.94
N HIS A 300 -26.81 50.27 14.95
CA HIS A 300 -25.57 51.01 14.86
C HIS A 300 -24.39 50.10 15.24
N TYR A 301 -23.17 50.51 14.94
CA TYR A 301 -21.98 49.72 15.27
C TYR A 301 -21.22 50.39 16.42
N GLU A 302 -20.94 49.58 17.46
CA GLU A 302 -20.01 49.95 18.52
C GLU A 302 -18.72 49.16 18.39
N THR A 303 -17.61 49.83 18.57
CA THR A 303 -16.31 49.17 18.63
C THR A 303 -16.12 48.55 20.02
N LYS A 304 -16.08 47.21 20.09
CA LYS A 304 -15.76 46.47 21.32
C LYS A 304 -14.39 45.81 21.17
N THR A 305 -13.52 46.11 22.11
CA THR A 305 -12.22 45.44 22.22
C THR A 305 -12.36 44.20 23.08
N LYS A 306 -12.09 43.05 22.50
CA LYS A 306 -12.10 41.78 23.23
C LYS A 306 -10.70 41.20 23.26
N VAL A 307 -10.27 40.69 24.41
CA VAL A 307 -9.06 39.86 24.51
C VAL A 307 -9.39 38.50 23.89
N VAL A 308 -8.78 38.22 22.77
CA VAL A 308 -9.01 36.96 22.02
C VAL A 308 -7.95 35.90 22.27
N GLY A 309 -6.91 36.27 22.97
CA GLY A 309 -5.83 35.34 23.28
C GLY A 309 -4.63 36.04 23.89
N ARG A 310 -3.54 35.33 23.96
CA ARG A 310 -2.24 35.84 24.41
C ARG A 310 -1.13 35.29 23.53
N LYS A 311 -0.09 36.09 23.31
CA LYS A 311 1.11 35.73 22.54
C LYS A 311 2.32 35.84 23.44
N CYS A 312 3.14 34.78 23.47
CA CYS A 312 4.42 34.86 24.15
C CYS A 312 5.38 35.77 23.39
N THR A 313 5.97 36.74 24.08
CA THR A 313 6.92 37.68 23.50
C THR A 313 8.28 37.04 23.16
N VAL A 314 8.59 35.87 23.74
CA VAL A 314 9.85 35.19 23.56
C VAL A 314 9.78 34.19 22.41
N CYS A 315 8.82 33.24 22.44
CA CYS A 315 8.74 32.15 21.45
C CYS A 315 7.65 32.35 20.38
N GLY A 316 6.84 33.38 20.52
CA GLY A 316 5.74 33.63 19.58
C GLY A 316 4.53 32.70 19.71
N LYS A 317 4.53 31.77 20.69
CA LYS A 317 3.39 30.88 20.96
C LYS A 317 2.15 31.70 21.21
N VAL A 318 1.07 31.35 20.55
CA VAL A 318 -0.23 31.99 20.69
C VAL A 318 -1.20 31.02 21.34
N GLU A 319 -1.93 31.54 22.34
CA GLU A 319 -3.04 30.81 22.96
C GLU A 319 -4.29 31.68 22.80
N TYR A 320 -5.33 31.11 22.24
CA TYR A 320 -6.62 31.76 22.10
C TYR A 320 -7.54 31.36 23.26
N ASN A 321 -8.41 32.31 23.67
CA ASN A 321 -9.41 32.08 24.71
C ASN A 321 -10.60 31.29 24.16
#